data_7bd188c745136609492549f0480bc324
#
_entry.id   7bd188c745136609492549f0480bc324
#
_cell.length_a   1.000
_cell.length_b   1.000
_cell.length_c   1.000
_cell.angle_alpha   90.00
_cell.angle_beta   90.00
_cell.angle_gamma   90.00
#
_symmetry.space_group_name_H-M   'P 1'
#
loop_
_entity.id
_entity.type
_entity.pdbx_description
1 polymer ?
#
loop_
_entity_poly.entity_id
_entity_poly.type
_entity_poly.pdbx_seq_one_letter_code
_entity_poly.pdbx_strand_id
1 'polypeptide(L)'
;SSALKAQLFIIHPACYYPEGAMYRTKDHNGATDFSYPQPVHAMRYTSVPNWQTKLHGAVGFNEAGLGVTGTESIFARDDALAIDPYNKETGITEDDIIDIILPRCHTAAEGVELLGKIIETHGAGEGFGVAFVDDNEIWYLETGTGHQWMAQRIPEDVYFGSGNQGRLRLYDPNASEFKGSPDLIDFAIRHGFYDPQKGPFDFAAAYTRN
;
A
#
# COMPACT_ATOMS: atom_id res chain seq x y z
N SER A 1 4.27 -25.42 -8.63
CA SER A 1 3.64 -25.72 -7.39
C SER A 1 4.52 -25.33 -6.19
N SER A 2 4.47 -24.08 -5.84
CA SER A 2 5.06 -23.53 -4.62
C SER A 2 4.39 -24.05 -3.33
N ALA A 3 3.29 -24.76 -3.43
CA ALA A 3 2.49 -25.28 -2.31
C ALA A 3 3.22 -26.29 -1.41
N LEU A 4 4.40 -26.73 -1.77
CA LEU A 4 5.16 -27.73 -1.01
C LEU A 4 6.45 -27.21 -0.37
N LYS A 5 6.76 -25.91 -0.49
CA LYS A 5 7.85 -25.34 0.27
C LYS A 5 7.35 -25.04 1.69
N ALA A 6 8.11 -25.46 2.69
CA ALA A 6 7.83 -25.10 4.08
C ALA A 6 7.72 -23.56 4.18
N GLN A 7 6.52 -23.09 4.46
CA GLN A 7 6.29 -21.67 4.69
C GLN A 7 6.76 -21.32 6.08
N LEU A 8 7.58 -20.31 6.17
CA LEU A 8 7.94 -19.74 7.45
C LEU A 8 6.79 -18.84 7.93
N PHE A 9 6.44 -19.01 9.17
CA PHE A 9 5.58 -18.10 9.91
C PHE A 9 6.48 -17.41 10.95
N ILE A 10 6.63 -16.10 10.82
CA ILE A 10 7.52 -15.32 11.69
C ILE A 10 6.68 -14.59 12.73
N ILE A 11 7.10 -14.65 13.98
CA ILE A 11 6.56 -13.86 15.08
C ILE A 11 7.54 -12.74 15.39
N HIS A 12 7.11 -11.51 15.22
CA HIS A 12 7.83 -10.32 15.62
C HIS A 12 7.33 -9.90 17.00
N PRO A 13 8.15 -9.97 18.06
CA PRO A 13 7.71 -9.62 19.42
C PRO A 13 7.47 -8.12 19.53
N ALA A 14 6.56 -7.73 20.42
CA ALA A 14 6.44 -6.33 20.83
C ALA A 14 7.77 -5.85 21.43
N CYS A 15 8.17 -4.63 21.08
CA CYS A 15 9.42 -4.06 21.58
C CYS A 15 9.35 -2.54 21.67
N TYR A 16 10.33 -1.97 22.40
CA TYR A 16 10.56 -0.53 22.45
C TYR A 16 11.81 -0.19 21.67
N TYR A 17 11.67 0.79 20.77
CA TYR A 17 12.81 1.32 20.03
C TYR A 17 13.36 2.58 20.72
N PRO A 18 14.68 2.80 20.71
CA PRO A 18 15.25 4.05 21.17
C PRO A 18 14.86 5.22 20.24
N GLU A 19 14.92 6.43 20.78
CA GLU A 19 14.69 7.64 19.99
C GLU A 19 15.62 7.70 18.76
N GLY A 20 15.07 8.04 17.60
CA GLY A 20 15.81 8.11 16.34
C GLY A 20 16.08 6.77 15.67
N ALA A 21 15.58 5.65 16.21
CA ALA A 21 15.67 4.36 15.52
C ALA A 21 14.92 4.39 14.17
N MET A 22 15.52 3.79 13.14
CA MET A 22 14.99 3.76 11.78
C MET A 22 14.77 2.33 11.31
N TYR A 23 13.65 2.08 10.66
CA TYR A 23 13.49 0.96 9.74
C TYR A 23 14.28 1.24 8.47
N ARG A 24 14.87 0.22 7.85
CA ARG A 24 15.61 0.31 6.59
C ARG A 24 15.39 -0.94 5.75
N THR A 25 14.91 -0.79 4.53
CA THR A 25 14.71 -1.90 3.59
C THR A 25 16.01 -2.61 3.23
N LYS A 26 17.08 -1.87 3.04
CA LYS A 26 18.39 -2.45 2.68
C LYS A 26 18.94 -3.44 3.69
N ASP A 27 18.56 -3.33 4.96
CA ASP A 27 18.97 -4.28 6.00
C ASP A 27 18.39 -5.69 5.75
N HIS A 28 17.40 -5.77 4.86
CA HIS A 28 16.71 -6.98 4.44
C HIS A 28 16.96 -7.35 2.97
N ASN A 29 17.91 -6.71 2.29
CA ASN A 29 18.15 -6.85 0.85
C ASN A 29 16.95 -6.49 -0.03
N GLY A 30 16.20 -5.45 0.35
CA GLY A 30 15.05 -4.96 -0.39
C GLY A 30 15.42 -4.27 -1.71
N ALA A 31 14.38 -4.00 -2.52
CA ALA A 31 14.53 -3.40 -3.85
C ALA A 31 14.94 -1.92 -3.84
N THR A 32 14.71 -1.23 -2.71
CA THR A 32 15.01 0.20 -2.54
C THR A 32 15.81 0.43 -1.25
N ASP A 33 16.31 1.64 -1.03
CA ASP A 33 16.89 2.09 0.24
C ASP A 33 15.86 2.84 1.10
N PHE A 34 14.59 2.43 1.06
CA PHE A 34 13.54 3.05 1.86
C PHE A 34 13.88 3.03 3.35
N SER A 35 13.59 4.10 4.05
CA SER A 35 13.74 4.19 5.50
C SER A 35 12.62 5.01 6.12
N TYR A 36 12.20 4.59 7.32
CA TYR A 36 11.11 5.23 8.05
C TYR A 36 11.36 5.19 9.57
N PRO A 37 10.99 6.21 10.35
CA PRO A 37 11.17 6.17 11.80
C PRO A 37 10.46 4.99 12.44
N GLN A 38 11.15 4.28 13.36
CA GLN A 38 10.50 3.25 14.16
C GLN A 38 9.55 3.88 15.18
N PRO A 39 8.42 3.22 15.53
CA PRO A 39 7.58 3.68 16.62
C PRO A 39 8.30 3.53 17.96
N VAL A 40 7.98 4.36 18.94
CA VAL A 40 8.52 4.20 20.30
C VAL A 40 8.17 2.82 20.86
N HIS A 41 6.93 2.39 20.68
CA HIS A 41 6.46 1.04 20.99
C HIS A 41 5.95 0.37 19.72
N ALA A 42 6.57 -0.73 19.35
CA ALA A 42 6.13 -1.59 18.27
C ALA A 42 5.23 -2.70 18.83
N MET A 43 4.04 -2.85 18.26
CA MET A 43 3.14 -3.96 18.57
C MET A 43 3.74 -5.28 18.09
N ARG A 44 3.37 -6.38 18.78
CA ARG A 44 3.65 -7.73 18.29
C ARG A 44 2.84 -7.99 17.03
N TYR A 45 3.49 -8.58 16.03
CA TYR A 45 2.83 -9.00 14.80
C TYR A 45 3.40 -10.30 14.26
N THR A 46 2.69 -10.88 13.32
CA THR A 46 3.11 -12.06 12.59
C THR A 46 3.28 -11.73 11.12
N SER A 47 4.14 -12.45 10.42
CA SER A 47 4.24 -12.33 8.98
C SER A 47 4.51 -13.67 8.31
N VAL A 48 4.02 -13.81 7.09
CA VAL A 48 4.39 -14.88 6.16
C VAL A 48 5.25 -14.25 5.08
N PRO A 49 6.52 -14.63 4.96
CA PRO A 49 7.42 -14.07 3.96
C PRO A 49 6.94 -14.35 2.54
N ASN A 50 7.28 -13.49 1.62
CA ASN A 50 7.08 -13.78 0.20
C ASN A 50 7.98 -14.94 -0.24
N TRP A 51 7.71 -15.50 -1.41
CA TRP A 51 8.41 -16.69 -1.89
C TRP A 51 9.85 -16.42 -2.36
N GLN A 52 10.18 -15.20 -2.71
CA GLN A 52 11.49 -14.78 -3.22
C GLN A 52 12.47 -14.49 -2.09
N THR A 53 11.96 -13.93 -1.01
CA THR A 53 12.75 -13.61 0.17
C THR A 53 12.26 -14.42 1.36
N LYS A 54 13.08 -14.53 2.40
CA LYS A 54 12.68 -15.15 3.67
C LYS A 54 12.49 -14.12 4.77
N LEU A 55 12.57 -12.85 4.42
CA LEU A 55 12.64 -11.75 5.37
C LEU A 55 11.46 -10.79 5.23
N HIS A 56 11.04 -10.51 3.98
CA HIS A 56 9.94 -9.58 3.73
C HIS A 56 8.58 -10.26 3.85
N GLY A 57 7.69 -9.69 4.64
CA GLY A 57 6.34 -10.22 4.82
C GLY A 57 5.41 -9.84 3.68
N ALA A 58 4.74 -10.83 3.08
CA ALA A 58 3.68 -10.58 2.10
C ALA A 58 2.31 -10.39 2.74
N VAL A 59 2.10 -10.96 3.93
CA VAL A 59 0.87 -10.87 4.70
C VAL A 59 1.16 -11.05 6.18
N GLY A 60 0.39 -10.41 7.04
CA GLY A 60 0.51 -10.56 8.48
C GLY A 60 -0.65 -9.96 9.26
N PHE A 61 -0.63 -10.20 10.58
CA PHE A 61 -1.59 -9.68 11.53
C PHE A 61 -0.86 -9.19 12.79
N ASN A 62 -1.35 -8.11 13.38
CA ASN A 62 -0.84 -7.64 14.66
C ASN A 62 -1.74 -8.01 15.84
N GLU A 63 -1.30 -7.72 17.05
CA GLU A 63 -2.03 -8.01 18.28
C GLU A 63 -3.27 -7.14 18.51
N ALA A 64 -3.45 -6.06 17.75
CA ALA A 64 -4.66 -5.26 17.74
C ALA A 64 -5.75 -5.83 16.82
N GLY A 65 -5.47 -6.91 16.06
CA GLY A 65 -6.41 -7.51 15.12
C GLY A 65 -6.32 -6.97 13.69
N LEU A 66 -5.41 -6.03 13.42
CA LEU A 66 -5.20 -5.53 12.07
C LEU A 66 -4.45 -6.56 11.22
N GLY A 67 -5.02 -6.93 10.08
CA GLY A 67 -4.39 -7.72 9.03
C GLY A 67 -4.02 -6.86 7.83
N VAL A 68 -2.87 -7.14 7.21
CA VAL A 68 -2.38 -6.42 6.03
C VAL A 68 -1.76 -7.40 5.05
N THR A 69 -2.03 -7.19 3.75
CA THR A 69 -1.34 -7.89 2.66
C THR A 69 -0.93 -6.90 1.59
N GLY A 70 0.27 -7.05 1.05
CA GLY A 70 0.79 -6.25 -0.05
C GLY A 70 1.18 -7.13 -1.23
N THR A 71 0.96 -6.63 -2.45
CA THR A 71 1.34 -7.32 -3.69
C THR A 71 1.76 -6.31 -4.75
N GLU A 72 2.91 -6.56 -5.41
CA GLU A 72 3.27 -5.87 -6.65
C GLU A 72 2.33 -6.33 -7.78
N SER A 73 1.26 -5.57 -8.02
CA SER A 73 0.19 -6.02 -8.91
C SER A 73 -0.42 -4.92 -9.78
N ILE A 74 -0.05 -3.65 -9.54
CA ILE A 74 -0.62 -2.51 -10.26
C ILE A 74 0.35 -2.03 -11.33
N PHE A 75 -0.12 -1.97 -12.56
CA PHE A 75 0.64 -1.46 -13.69
C PHE A 75 0.13 -0.07 -14.06
N ALA A 76 0.90 0.96 -13.69
CA ALA A 76 0.58 2.33 -14.07
C ALA A 76 0.82 2.58 -15.55
N ARG A 77 0.13 3.60 -16.11
CA ARG A 77 0.33 4.08 -17.48
C ARG A 77 1.73 4.67 -17.65
N ASP A 78 2.35 4.41 -18.80
CA ASP A 78 3.68 4.92 -19.10
C ASP A 78 3.74 6.45 -19.15
N ASP A 79 2.71 7.09 -19.69
CA ASP A 79 2.60 8.54 -19.79
C ASP A 79 2.38 9.21 -18.41
N ALA A 80 1.71 8.54 -17.48
CA ALA A 80 1.60 9.01 -16.11
C ALA A 80 2.92 8.86 -15.35
N LEU A 81 3.62 7.73 -15.50
CA LEU A 81 4.95 7.52 -14.93
C LEU A 81 6.04 8.41 -15.53
N ALA A 82 5.85 8.91 -16.75
CA ALA A 82 6.77 9.90 -17.33
C ALA A 82 6.71 11.25 -16.61
N ILE A 83 5.60 11.55 -15.92
CA ILE A 83 5.37 12.79 -15.17
C ILE A 83 5.67 12.59 -13.68
N ASP A 84 5.18 11.52 -13.10
CA ASP A 84 5.35 11.16 -11.69
C ASP A 84 5.88 9.71 -11.58
N PRO A 85 7.20 9.51 -11.78
CA PRO A 85 7.81 8.19 -11.80
C PRO A 85 7.83 7.54 -10.42
N TYR A 86 7.86 6.20 -10.39
CA TYR A 86 8.19 5.48 -9.17
C TYR A 86 9.58 5.87 -8.65
N ASN A 87 9.67 6.08 -7.34
CA ASN A 87 10.93 6.35 -6.66
C ASN A 87 11.70 5.03 -6.44
N LYS A 88 12.45 4.61 -7.44
CA LYS A 88 13.22 3.35 -7.43
C LYS A 88 14.39 3.34 -6.46
N GLU A 89 14.79 4.49 -5.92
CA GLU A 89 15.93 4.59 -5.01
C GLU A 89 15.51 4.46 -3.55
N THR A 90 14.49 5.21 -3.13
CA THR A 90 14.10 5.33 -1.72
C THR A 90 12.59 5.24 -1.48
N GLY A 91 11.80 4.88 -2.49
CA GLY A 91 10.35 4.71 -2.36
C GLY A 91 9.98 3.44 -1.61
N ILE A 92 8.79 3.44 -0.99
CA ILE A 92 8.25 2.27 -0.32
C ILE A 92 7.83 1.21 -1.36
N THR A 93 8.11 -0.06 -1.06
CA THR A 93 7.72 -1.22 -1.90
C THR A 93 6.81 -2.18 -1.14
N GLU A 94 6.26 -3.19 -1.83
CA GLU A 94 5.46 -4.23 -1.17
C GLU A 94 6.21 -4.93 -0.03
N ASP A 95 7.51 -5.04 -0.15
CA ASP A 95 8.38 -5.70 0.82
C ASP A 95 8.48 -4.96 2.17
N ASP A 96 8.16 -3.66 2.21
CA ASP A 96 8.23 -2.83 3.42
C ASP A 96 6.92 -2.76 4.20
N ILE A 97 5.78 -2.93 3.50
CA ILE A 97 4.45 -2.53 3.98
C ILE A 97 4.09 -3.22 5.30
N ILE A 98 4.34 -4.52 5.41
CA ILE A 98 4.00 -5.30 6.62
C ILE A 98 4.78 -4.79 7.83
N ASP A 99 6.08 -4.57 7.68
CA ASP A 99 6.99 -4.14 8.74
C ASP A 99 6.81 -2.65 9.11
N ILE A 100 6.18 -1.89 8.24
CA ILE A 100 5.83 -0.48 8.51
C ILE A 100 4.47 -0.37 9.19
N ILE A 101 3.46 -1.06 8.70
CA ILE A 101 2.06 -0.86 9.14
C ILE A 101 1.76 -1.61 10.43
N LEU A 102 2.05 -2.91 10.48
CA LEU A 102 1.61 -3.77 11.58
C LEU A 102 2.17 -3.39 12.95
N PRO A 103 3.41 -2.91 13.10
CA PRO A 103 3.90 -2.49 14.41
C PRO A 103 3.34 -1.15 14.91
N ARG A 104 2.56 -0.41 14.07
CA ARG A 104 2.14 0.97 14.37
C ARG A 104 0.63 1.18 14.43
N CYS A 105 -0.12 0.55 13.52
CA CYS A 105 -1.52 0.85 13.30
C CYS A 105 -2.42 -0.13 14.04
N HIS A 106 -3.56 0.36 14.56
CA HIS A 106 -4.55 -0.45 15.29
C HIS A 106 -5.73 -0.81 14.39
N THR A 107 -6.03 0.01 13.39
CA THR A 107 -7.20 -0.16 12.51
C THR A 107 -6.81 -0.14 11.04
N ALA A 108 -7.69 -0.67 10.20
CA ALA A 108 -7.53 -0.68 8.75
C ALA A 108 -7.44 0.76 8.19
N ALA A 109 -8.29 1.66 8.68
CA ALA A 109 -8.26 3.07 8.27
C ALA A 109 -6.94 3.78 8.63
N GLU A 110 -6.39 3.54 9.84
CA GLU A 110 -5.06 4.06 10.23
C GLU A 110 -3.96 3.53 9.30
N GLY A 111 -4.02 2.25 8.93
CA GLY A 111 -3.06 1.65 7.99
C GLY A 111 -3.09 2.30 6.61
N VAL A 112 -4.29 2.57 6.08
CA VAL A 112 -4.48 3.29 4.81
C VAL A 112 -3.91 4.70 4.88
N GLU A 113 -4.22 5.44 5.95
CA GLU A 113 -3.76 6.83 6.12
C GLU A 113 -2.23 6.91 6.24
N LEU A 114 -1.63 6.01 7.01
CA LEU A 114 -0.18 5.95 7.15
C LEU A 114 0.49 5.62 5.81
N LEU A 115 0.02 4.58 5.10
CA LEU A 115 0.61 4.20 3.82
C LEU A 115 0.44 5.30 2.78
N GLY A 116 -0.75 5.89 2.69
CA GLY A 116 -1.02 7.02 1.80
C GLY A 116 -0.07 8.19 2.06
N LYS A 117 0.13 8.55 3.33
CA LYS A 117 1.06 9.61 3.73
C LYS A 117 2.51 9.31 3.37
N ILE A 118 2.92 8.05 3.49
CA ILE A 118 4.27 7.61 3.06
C ILE A 118 4.42 7.72 1.55
N ILE A 119 3.43 7.27 0.76
CA ILE A 119 3.45 7.41 -0.70
C ILE A 119 3.56 8.89 -1.10
N GLU A 120 2.79 9.78 -0.47
CA GLU A 120 2.83 11.23 -0.75
C GLU A 120 4.18 11.88 -0.45
N THR A 121 4.90 11.38 0.56
CA THR A 121 6.12 12.04 1.07
C THR A 121 7.42 11.39 0.62
N HIS A 122 7.41 10.08 0.39
CA HIS A 122 8.59 9.28 0.02
C HIS A 122 8.49 8.71 -1.39
N GLY A 123 7.29 8.64 -1.94
CA GLY A 123 6.99 7.97 -3.19
C GLY A 123 6.84 6.45 -3.05
N ALA A 124 6.07 5.86 -3.96
CA ALA A 124 6.05 4.42 -4.17
C ALA A 124 7.26 4.01 -5.04
N GLY A 125 7.92 2.92 -4.69
CA GLY A 125 9.02 2.33 -5.46
C GLY A 125 8.53 1.51 -6.66
N GLU A 126 7.28 1.09 -6.62
CA GLU A 126 6.63 0.23 -7.61
C GLU A 126 5.11 0.36 -7.55
N GLY A 127 4.40 -0.33 -8.45
CA GLY A 127 2.95 -0.39 -8.45
C GLY A 127 2.43 -1.53 -7.59
N PHE A 128 1.76 -1.21 -6.49
CA PHE A 128 1.23 -2.22 -5.57
C PHE A 128 -0.23 -1.99 -5.19
N GLY A 129 -0.89 -3.10 -4.82
CA GLY A 129 -2.19 -3.13 -4.18
C GLY A 129 -2.09 -3.67 -2.76
N VAL A 130 -2.80 -3.08 -1.81
CA VAL A 130 -2.74 -3.44 -0.38
C VAL A 130 -4.14 -3.56 0.20
N ALA A 131 -4.43 -4.71 0.82
CA ALA A 131 -5.63 -4.87 1.61
C ALA A 131 -5.31 -4.71 3.10
N PHE A 132 -6.17 -3.97 3.79
CA PHE A 132 -6.17 -3.77 5.24
C PHE A 132 -7.49 -4.30 5.79
N VAL A 133 -7.46 -5.10 6.84
CA VAL A 133 -8.66 -5.68 7.45
C VAL A 133 -8.56 -5.59 8.98
N ASP A 134 -9.63 -5.18 9.61
CA ASP A 134 -9.83 -5.30 11.06
C ASP A 134 -11.23 -5.86 11.37
N ASP A 135 -11.65 -5.85 12.63
CA ASP A 135 -12.94 -6.40 13.06
C ASP A 135 -14.15 -5.63 12.50
N ASN A 136 -13.95 -4.41 11.98
CA ASN A 136 -15.04 -3.50 11.60
C ASN A 136 -15.10 -3.22 10.11
N GLU A 137 -13.93 -3.25 9.41
CA GLU A 137 -13.90 -2.81 8.01
C GLU A 137 -12.74 -3.44 7.22
N ILE A 138 -12.90 -3.41 5.91
CA ILE A 138 -11.87 -3.80 4.95
C ILE A 138 -11.63 -2.60 4.04
N TRP A 139 -10.36 -2.25 3.85
CA TRP A 139 -9.91 -1.25 2.88
C TRP A 139 -8.99 -1.88 1.85
N TYR A 140 -9.07 -1.39 0.63
CA TYR A 140 -8.14 -1.74 -0.43
C TYR A 140 -7.54 -0.48 -1.04
N LEU A 141 -6.22 -0.41 -1.09
CA LEU A 141 -5.45 0.72 -1.61
C LEU A 141 -4.71 0.29 -2.88
N GLU A 142 -4.69 1.16 -3.89
CA GLU A 142 -3.87 0.99 -5.10
C GLU A 142 -3.04 2.25 -5.35
N THR A 143 -1.80 2.05 -5.81
CA THR A 143 -0.97 3.15 -6.34
C THR A 143 -1.38 3.49 -7.76
N GLY A 144 -1.37 4.78 -8.10
CA GLY A 144 -1.58 5.28 -9.46
C GLY A 144 -0.27 5.64 -10.16
N THR A 145 0.65 6.25 -9.41
CA THR A 145 1.99 6.67 -9.87
C THR A 145 2.95 6.67 -8.69
N GLY A 146 4.07 7.37 -8.79
CA GLY A 146 5.02 7.53 -7.69
C GLY A 146 4.40 8.14 -6.43
N HIS A 147 3.47 9.11 -6.58
CA HIS A 147 2.87 9.82 -5.44
C HIS A 147 1.33 9.82 -5.44
N GLN A 148 0.69 9.31 -6.50
CA GLN A 148 -0.76 9.24 -6.58
C GLN A 148 -1.27 7.87 -6.14
N TRP A 149 -2.30 7.87 -5.29
CA TRP A 149 -2.91 6.65 -4.76
C TRP A 149 -4.40 6.86 -4.48
N MET A 150 -5.13 5.76 -4.44
CA MET A 150 -6.54 5.71 -4.04
C MET A 150 -6.76 4.51 -3.13
N ALA A 151 -7.66 4.66 -2.16
CA ALA A 151 -8.19 3.54 -1.37
C ALA A 151 -9.71 3.61 -1.30
N GLN A 152 -10.31 2.43 -1.20
CA GLN A 152 -11.75 2.28 -1.04
C GLN A 152 -12.06 1.32 0.11
N ARG A 153 -13.01 1.69 0.97
CA ARG A 153 -13.61 0.78 1.92
C ARG A 153 -14.53 -0.18 1.17
N ILE A 154 -14.30 -1.47 1.34
CA ILE A 154 -15.07 -2.52 0.68
C ILE A 154 -16.40 -2.69 1.43
N PRO A 155 -17.56 -2.60 0.76
CA PRO A 155 -18.85 -2.84 1.38
C PRO A 155 -18.97 -4.25 1.98
N GLU A 156 -19.73 -4.39 3.07
CA GLU A 156 -19.87 -5.65 3.82
C GLU A 156 -20.62 -6.76 3.08
N ASP A 157 -21.45 -6.38 2.09
CA ASP A 157 -22.35 -7.27 1.36
C ASP A 157 -21.85 -7.65 -0.04
N VAL A 158 -20.57 -7.41 -0.33
CA VAL A 158 -19.98 -7.70 -1.65
C VAL A 158 -18.84 -8.72 -1.57
N TYR A 159 -18.61 -9.39 -2.68
CA TYR A 159 -17.39 -10.14 -2.93
C TYR A 159 -16.39 -9.24 -3.63
N PHE A 160 -15.18 -9.13 -3.07
CA PHE A 160 -14.08 -8.38 -3.68
C PHE A 160 -12.96 -9.33 -4.10
N GLY A 161 -12.50 -9.18 -5.33
CA GLY A 161 -11.36 -9.92 -5.85
C GLY A 161 -10.47 -9.02 -6.69
N SER A 162 -9.17 -9.08 -6.45
CA SER A 162 -8.16 -8.35 -7.20
C SER A 162 -7.19 -9.33 -7.88
N GLY A 163 -6.84 -9.06 -9.13
CA GLY A 163 -5.77 -9.71 -9.87
C GLY A 163 -4.64 -8.72 -10.13
N ASN A 164 -3.71 -9.07 -11.04
CA ASN A 164 -2.59 -8.22 -11.41
C ASN A 164 -3.03 -7.10 -12.38
N GLN A 165 -3.90 -6.23 -11.91
CA GLN A 165 -4.41 -5.07 -12.65
C GLN A 165 -5.09 -4.10 -11.70
N GLY A 166 -5.23 -2.82 -12.07
CA GLY A 166 -6.01 -1.84 -11.34
C GLY A 166 -7.49 -2.24 -11.23
N ARG A 167 -8.05 -2.22 -10.03
CA ARG A 167 -9.44 -2.61 -9.73
C ARG A 167 -10.29 -1.46 -9.26
N LEU A 168 -9.70 -0.47 -8.60
CA LEU A 168 -10.42 0.68 -8.10
C LEU A 168 -10.84 1.58 -9.26
N ARG A 169 -12.11 1.99 -9.27
CA ARG A 169 -12.71 2.70 -10.38
C ARG A 169 -13.22 4.08 -9.95
N LEU A 170 -14.42 4.15 -9.50
CA LEU A 170 -15.05 5.42 -9.12
C LEU A 170 -14.43 5.95 -7.83
N TYR A 171 -14.16 7.25 -7.81
CA TYR A 171 -13.65 7.96 -6.63
C TYR A 171 -14.46 9.22 -6.39
N ASP A 172 -15.02 9.34 -5.19
CA ASP A 172 -15.67 10.55 -4.71
C ASP A 172 -14.91 11.09 -3.48
N PRO A 173 -14.21 12.22 -3.60
CA PRO A 173 -13.45 12.78 -2.49
C PRO A 173 -14.31 13.25 -1.31
N ASN A 174 -15.64 13.36 -1.49
CA ASN A 174 -16.56 13.79 -0.43
C ASN A 174 -17.21 12.61 0.32
N ALA A 175 -17.02 11.39 -0.15
CA ALA A 175 -17.59 10.20 0.47
C ALA A 175 -16.57 9.51 1.40
N SER A 176 -17.02 9.10 2.59
CA SER A 176 -16.15 8.56 3.66
C SER A 176 -15.53 7.21 3.34
N GLU A 177 -16.11 6.49 2.39
CA GLU A 177 -15.61 5.21 1.89
C GLU A 177 -14.42 5.32 0.93
N PHE A 178 -14.00 6.53 0.60
CA PHE A 178 -12.84 6.77 -0.26
C PHE A 178 -11.77 7.60 0.44
N LYS A 179 -10.52 7.28 0.16
CA LYS A 179 -9.34 8.07 0.50
C LYS A 179 -8.41 8.12 -0.71
N GLY A 180 -7.60 9.16 -0.83
CA GLY A 180 -6.67 9.29 -1.95
C GLY A 180 -5.72 10.45 -1.76
N SER A 181 -4.72 10.53 -2.61
CA SER A 181 -3.78 11.65 -2.61
C SER A 181 -4.52 12.99 -2.79
N PRO A 182 -4.07 14.07 -2.14
CA PRO A 182 -4.82 15.32 -2.06
C PRO A 182 -5.15 15.95 -3.42
N ASP A 183 -4.30 15.77 -4.42
CA ASP A 183 -4.48 16.31 -5.76
C ASP A 183 -4.80 15.26 -6.84
N LEU A 184 -5.26 14.08 -6.44
CA LEU A 184 -5.50 12.92 -7.32
C LEU A 184 -6.27 13.28 -8.60
N ILE A 185 -7.42 13.94 -8.46
CA ILE A 185 -8.26 14.35 -9.59
C ILE A 185 -7.61 15.50 -10.36
N ASP A 186 -7.12 16.51 -9.65
CA ASP A 186 -6.52 17.70 -10.27
C ASP A 186 -5.25 17.36 -11.05
N PHE A 187 -4.45 16.43 -10.56
CA PHE A 187 -3.29 15.89 -11.27
C PHE A 187 -3.74 15.25 -12.59
N ALA A 188 -4.76 14.39 -12.55
CA ALA A 188 -5.27 13.73 -13.75
C ALA A 188 -5.83 14.73 -14.78
N ILE A 189 -6.52 15.78 -14.32
CA ILE A 189 -7.03 16.85 -15.21
C ILE A 189 -5.86 17.63 -15.84
N ARG A 190 -4.92 18.10 -15.01
CA ARG A 190 -3.77 18.91 -15.48
C ARG A 190 -2.94 18.20 -16.56
N HIS A 191 -2.87 16.88 -16.47
CA HIS A 191 -2.05 16.08 -17.39
C HIS A 191 -2.85 15.36 -18.46
N GLY A 192 -4.17 15.62 -18.57
CA GLY A 192 -5.02 15.10 -19.63
C GLY A 192 -5.40 13.62 -19.49
N PHE A 193 -5.24 13.04 -18.31
CA PHE A 193 -5.64 11.66 -18.02
C PHE A 193 -7.12 11.55 -17.71
N TYR A 194 -7.77 12.64 -17.34
CA TYR A 194 -9.18 12.73 -17.05
C TYR A 194 -9.79 14.04 -17.58
N ASP A 195 -11.02 13.94 -18.11
CA ASP A 195 -11.84 15.05 -18.59
C ASP A 195 -13.17 15.04 -17.84
N PRO A 196 -13.45 16.02 -16.95
CA PRO A 196 -14.70 16.07 -16.18
C PRO A 196 -15.96 16.17 -17.04
N GLN A 197 -15.86 16.58 -18.30
CA GLN A 197 -16.99 16.67 -19.23
C GLN A 197 -17.43 15.29 -19.76
N LYS A 198 -16.58 14.27 -19.60
CA LYS A 198 -16.84 12.92 -20.12
C LYS A 198 -17.48 11.97 -19.09
N GLY A 199 -17.69 12.41 -17.85
CA GLY A 199 -18.32 11.61 -16.82
C GLY A 199 -17.59 11.65 -15.48
N PRO A 200 -17.94 10.76 -14.52
CA PRO A 200 -17.28 10.70 -13.22
C PRO A 200 -15.82 10.24 -13.34
N PHE A 201 -15.03 10.61 -12.34
CA PHE A 201 -13.63 10.18 -12.27
C PHE A 201 -13.52 8.66 -12.08
N ASP A 202 -12.70 8.03 -12.91
CA ASP A 202 -12.36 6.61 -12.87
C ASP A 202 -10.87 6.45 -12.69
N PHE A 203 -10.46 5.98 -11.48
CA PHE A 203 -9.05 5.87 -11.11
C PHE A 203 -8.27 4.95 -12.04
N ALA A 204 -8.77 3.73 -12.27
CA ALA A 204 -8.06 2.80 -13.12
C ALA A 204 -7.93 3.31 -14.56
N ALA A 205 -8.97 3.96 -15.11
CA ALA A 205 -8.89 4.55 -16.44
C ALA A 205 -7.90 5.72 -16.52
N ALA A 206 -7.76 6.50 -15.44
CA ALA A 206 -6.85 7.64 -15.38
C ALA A 206 -5.39 7.23 -15.19
N TYR A 207 -5.11 6.19 -14.39
CA TYR A 207 -3.76 5.92 -13.89
C TYR A 207 -3.18 4.57 -14.27
N THR A 208 -4.00 3.56 -14.61
CA THR A 208 -3.48 2.20 -14.83
C THR A 208 -3.54 1.76 -16.29
N ARG A 209 -2.70 0.81 -16.63
CA ARG A 209 -2.81 0.06 -17.88
C ARG A 209 -3.94 -0.96 -17.73
N ASN A 210 -4.93 -0.91 -18.58
CA ASN A 210 -5.99 -1.91 -18.70
C ASN A 210 -5.91 -2.57 -20.07
#